data_3b2c81b2e29bc7ea2c65fa9564cf9677
#
_entry.id   3b2c81b2e29bc7ea2c65fa9564cf9677
#
_cell.length_a   1.000
_cell.length_b   1.000
_cell.length_c   1.000
_cell.angle_alpha   90.00
_cell.angle_beta   90.00
_cell.angle_gamma   90.00
#
_symmetry.space_group_name_H-M   'P 1'
#
loop_
_entity.id
_entity.type
_entity.pdbx_description
1 polymer ?
#
loop_
_entity_poly.entity_id
_entity_poly.type
_entity_poly.pdbx_seq_one_letter_code
_entity_poly.pdbx_strand_id
1 'polypeptide(L)'
;MEKPFALIIEDDRDIVALFRHVMDLAGYRTEIVLHGGVAVDYLSKSIPDIVLLDLSLPGVSGVDILTMMRADECLKNVPVVVITAHSHLIETLPIKPQLVLIKPVNIEQMTNLVLRICPTEKSIDSLPWDVLTGVYNRSFFMARLAYALERVKQLHQSKFVVLYLDLGHSNKINFLFGAEYNKRVLKDSAALVKTILRPTDTIARLGGDVFAILIEDVSNHDTPILVASRVQSRVRKYLAKLESELQVRANVGIVLCGEEYDSVENIMHEAEEALTLAKADRKKMLQIFRSKPIDTMASIQR
;
A
#
# COMPACT_ATOMS: atom_id res chain seq x y z
N MET A 1 17.29 22.40 1.33
CA MET A 1 16.03 22.91 1.94
C MET A 1 15.60 21.91 2.99
N GLU A 2 15.11 22.33 4.14
CA GLU A 2 14.51 21.44 5.13
C GLU A 2 13.23 20.84 4.58
N LYS A 3 12.96 19.58 4.96
CA LYS A 3 11.70 18.92 4.55
C LYS A 3 10.52 19.62 5.22
N PRO A 4 9.38 19.81 4.53
CA PRO A 4 8.18 20.33 5.15
C PRO A 4 7.74 19.43 6.29
N PHE A 5 7.08 20.03 7.29
CA PHE A 5 6.74 19.35 8.53
C PHE A 5 5.25 19.05 8.61
N ALA A 6 4.91 17.79 8.83
CA ALA A 6 3.56 17.30 9.05
C ALA A 6 3.35 16.84 10.47
N LEU A 7 2.25 17.27 11.09
CA LEU A 7 1.80 16.78 12.40
C LEU A 7 0.62 15.83 12.21
N ILE A 8 0.76 14.60 12.71
CA ILE A 8 -0.30 13.58 12.70
C ILE A 8 -0.85 13.48 14.13
N ILE A 9 -2.15 13.74 14.29
CA ILE A 9 -2.87 13.69 15.56
C ILE A 9 -3.96 12.62 15.44
N GLU A 10 -3.65 11.43 15.92
CA GLU A 10 -4.45 10.21 15.77
C GLU A 10 -4.09 9.24 16.90
N ASP A 11 -5.04 8.67 17.59
CA ASP A 11 -4.80 7.76 18.71
C ASP A 11 -4.64 6.29 18.28
N ASP A 12 -5.17 5.94 17.11
CA ASP A 12 -5.02 4.60 16.55
C ASP A 12 -3.63 4.45 15.87
N ARG A 13 -2.79 3.62 16.49
CA ARG A 13 -1.40 3.39 16.04
C ARG A 13 -1.31 2.78 14.63
N ASP A 14 -2.31 2.00 14.25
CA ASP A 14 -2.34 1.35 12.93
C ASP A 14 -2.61 2.38 11.84
N ILE A 15 -3.51 3.32 12.12
CA ILE A 15 -3.82 4.44 11.25
C ILE A 15 -2.65 5.42 11.18
N VAL A 16 -2.01 5.69 12.32
CA VAL A 16 -0.80 6.54 12.41
C VAL A 16 0.32 6.01 11.50
N ALA A 17 0.59 4.69 11.54
CA ALA A 17 1.64 4.09 10.71
C ALA A 17 1.35 4.31 9.22
N LEU A 18 0.08 4.19 8.82
CA LEU A 18 -0.37 4.43 7.47
C LEU A 18 -0.18 5.90 7.06
N PHE A 19 -0.63 6.83 7.90
CA PHE A 19 -0.53 8.27 7.63
C PHE A 19 0.91 8.74 7.58
N ARG A 20 1.74 8.27 8.51
CA ARG A 20 3.18 8.52 8.49
C ARG A 20 3.78 8.11 7.17
N HIS A 21 3.46 6.90 6.71
CA HIS A 21 3.97 6.40 5.43
C HIS A 21 3.55 7.27 4.25
N VAL A 22 2.27 7.67 4.17
CA VAL A 22 1.78 8.58 3.13
C VAL A 22 2.51 9.92 3.16
N MET A 23 2.73 10.49 4.36
CA MET A 23 3.42 11.76 4.51
C MET A 23 4.92 11.66 4.20
N ASP A 24 5.57 10.56 4.56
CA ASP A 24 6.97 10.29 4.19
C ASP A 24 7.13 10.18 2.67
N LEU A 25 6.21 9.49 1.98
CA LEU A 25 6.15 9.44 0.51
C LEU A 25 5.90 10.83 -0.10
N ALA A 26 5.06 11.65 0.54
CA ALA A 26 4.85 13.02 0.15
C ALA A 26 6.03 13.95 0.51
N GLY A 27 7.10 13.44 1.20
CA GLY A 27 8.37 14.11 1.50
C GLY A 27 8.32 14.99 2.70
N TYR A 28 7.35 14.82 3.55
CA TYR A 28 7.29 15.51 4.82
C TYR A 28 8.18 14.83 5.85
N ARG A 29 8.70 15.62 6.79
CA ARG A 29 9.11 15.15 8.09
C ARG A 29 7.86 15.04 8.95
N THR A 30 7.65 13.91 9.63
CA THR A 30 6.43 13.66 10.40
C THR A 30 6.70 13.60 11.90
N GLU A 31 5.82 14.23 12.68
CA GLU A 31 5.67 14.03 14.11
C GLU A 31 4.30 13.47 14.41
N ILE A 32 4.21 12.64 15.46
CA ILE A 32 3.02 11.89 15.80
C ILE A 32 2.61 12.23 17.22
N VAL A 33 1.34 12.53 17.40
CA VAL A 33 0.72 12.80 18.70
C VAL A 33 -0.53 11.95 18.83
N LEU A 34 -0.59 11.14 19.90
CA LEU A 34 -1.66 10.18 20.13
C LEU A 34 -2.76 10.69 21.08
N HIS A 35 -2.64 11.92 21.55
CA HIS A 35 -3.55 12.47 22.59
C HIS A 35 -3.80 13.96 22.37
N GLY A 36 -5.09 14.36 22.39
CA GLY A 36 -5.48 15.73 22.07
C GLY A 36 -4.84 16.81 22.95
N GLY A 37 -4.68 16.56 24.26
CA GLY A 37 -4.02 17.52 25.17
C GLY A 37 -2.56 17.75 24.81
N VAL A 38 -1.83 16.68 24.43
CA VAL A 38 -0.44 16.79 23.97
C VAL A 38 -0.36 17.53 22.63
N ALA A 39 -1.38 17.37 21.78
CA ALA A 39 -1.44 18.08 20.51
C ALA A 39 -1.56 19.59 20.69
N VAL A 40 -2.37 20.06 21.64
CA VAL A 40 -2.48 21.47 22.01
C VAL A 40 -1.15 22.03 22.48
N ASP A 41 -0.47 21.32 23.39
CA ASP A 41 0.85 21.72 23.88
C ASP A 41 1.91 21.76 22.77
N TYR A 42 1.82 20.84 21.82
CA TYR A 42 2.75 20.77 20.67
C TYR A 42 2.51 21.94 19.71
N LEU A 43 1.25 22.20 19.34
CA LEU A 43 0.86 23.29 18.46
C LEU A 43 1.15 24.67 19.03
N SER A 44 1.19 24.82 20.36
CA SER A 44 1.60 26.08 21.00
C SER A 44 3.09 26.40 20.84
N LYS A 45 3.93 25.41 20.48
CA LYS A 45 5.41 25.53 20.39
C LYS A 45 5.92 25.39 18.97
N SER A 46 5.13 24.86 18.05
CA SER A 46 5.57 24.59 16.68
C SER A 46 4.43 24.79 15.67
N ILE A 47 4.78 25.31 14.51
CA ILE A 47 3.85 25.52 13.40
C ILE A 47 4.12 24.48 12.33
N PRO A 48 3.24 23.50 12.12
CA PRO A 48 3.39 22.53 11.04
C PRO A 48 2.98 23.13 9.69
N ASP A 49 3.51 22.57 8.61
CA ASP A 49 3.11 22.92 7.25
C ASP A 49 1.75 22.27 6.87
N ILE A 50 1.39 21.17 7.55
CA ILE A 50 0.10 20.46 7.41
C ILE A 50 -0.21 19.67 8.67
N VAL A 51 -1.50 19.56 9.02
CA VAL A 51 -2.00 18.72 10.12
C VAL A 51 -2.96 17.67 9.59
N LEU A 52 -2.75 16.41 9.97
CA LEU A 52 -3.72 15.33 9.85
C LEU A 52 -4.37 15.15 11.21
N LEU A 53 -5.70 15.26 11.28
CA LEU A 53 -6.42 15.37 12.55
C LEU A 53 -7.60 14.41 12.62
N ASP A 54 -7.58 13.46 13.54
CA ASP A 54 -8.81 12.76 13.92
C ASP A 54 -9.68 13.66 14.83
N LEU A 55 -10.98 13.57 14.65
CA LEU A 55 -11.94 14.29 15.51
C LEU A 55 -12.19 13.58 16.83
N SER A 56 -12.00 12.26 16.88
CA SER A 56 -12.32 11.41 18.02
C SER A 56 -11.08 11.07 18.86
N LEU A 57 -10.49 12.07 19.48
CA LEU A 57 -9.25 11.91 20.26
C LEU A 57 -9.54 11.84 21.77
N PRO A 58 -8.72 11.11 22.54
CA PRO A 58 -8.78 11.14 23.99
C PRO A 58 -8.30 12.49 24.56
N GLY A 59 -8.99 12.97 25.57
CA GLY A 59 -8.70 14.25 26.24
C GLY A 59 -9.33 15.44 25.54
N VAL A 60 -8.59 16.19 24.73
CA VAL A 60 -9.12 17.30 23.93
C VAL A 60 -9.57 16.77 22.57
N SER A 61 -10.82 17.06 22.19
CA SER A 61 -11.37 16.57 20.91
C SER A 61 -10.69 17.25 19.72
N GLY A 62 -10.67 16.55 18.56
CA GLY A 62 -10.15 17.15 17.33
C GLY A 62 -10.95 18.36 16.86
N VAL A 63 -12.25 18.45 17.23
CA VAL A 63 -13.08 19.64 16.96
C VAL A 63 -12.56 20.85 17.73
N ASP A 64 -12.21 20.67 19.01
CA ASP A 64 -11.66 21.75 19.84
C ASP A 64 -10.28 22.18 19.35
N ILE A 65 -9.43 21.21 18.96
CA ILE A 65 -8.11 21.49 18.37
C ILE A 65 -8.27 22.29 17.07
N LEU A 66 -9.15 21.88 16.16
CA LEU A 66 -9.41 22.62 14.92
C LEU A 66 -9.89 24.05 15.20
N THR A 67 -10.79 24.20 16.18
CA THR A 67 -11.33 25.51 16.57
C THR A 67 -10.23 26.41 17.13
N MET A 68 -9.38 25.87 18.01
CA MET A 68 -8.22 26.55 18.54
C MET A 68 -7.26 26.99 17.43
N MET A 69 -6.90 26.08 16.51
CA MET A 69 -6.01 26.41 15.39
C MET A 69 -6.56 27.55 14.52
N ARG A 70 -7.86 27.61 14.28
CA ARG A 70 -8.47 28.66 13.47
C ARG A 70 -8.60 30.00 14.17
N ALA A 71 -8.58 29.98 15.52
CA ALA A 71 -8.56 31.21 16.35
C ALA A 71 -7.14 31.77 16.52
N ASP A 72 -6.11 30.97 16.31
CA ASP A 72 -4.70 31.37 16.48
C ASP A 72 -4.14 32.03 15.21
N GLU A 73 -3.53 33.21 15.35
CA GLU A 73 -2.98 33.98 14.22
C GLU A 73 -1.90 33.27 13.43
N CYS A 74 -1.10 32.41 14.08
CA CYS A 74 -0.01 31.64 13.46
C CYS A 74 -0.51 30.34 12.81
N LEU A 75 -1.55 29.73 13.37
CA LEU A 75 -2.06 28.43 12.95
C LEU A 75 -3.27 28.51 12.02
N LYS A 76 -3.96 29.64 11.95
CA LYS A 76 -5.23 29.79 11.19
C LYS A 76 -5.15 29.41 9.72
N ASN A 77 -3.99 29.58 9.10
CA ASN A 77 -3.75 29.29 7.69
C ASN A 77 -3.12 27.91 7.45
N VAL A 78 -2.75 27.18 8.51
CA VAL A 78 -2.17 25.82 8.38
C VAL A 78 -3.23 24.90 7.78
N PRO A 79 -2.94 24.18 6.68
CA PRO A 79 -3.83 23.20 6.10
C PRO A 79 -4.14 22.09 7.10
N VAL A 80 -5.43 21.77 7.28
CA VAL A 80 -5.89 20.66 8.13
C VAL A 80 -6.68 19.67 7.29
N VAL A 81 -6.21 18.43 7.28
CA VAL A 81 -6.94 17.28 6.74
C VAL A 81 -7.61 16.58 7.92
N VAL A 82 -8.92 16.70 8.01
CA VAL A 82 -9.72 16.00 9.02
C VAL A 82 -9.96 14.57 8.55
N ILE A 83 -9.76 13.62 9.47
CA ILE A 83 -9.96 12.19 9.19
C ILE A 83 -10.80 11.62 10.32
N THR A 84 -12.00 11.11 10.02
CA THR A 84 -12.93 10.67 11.06
C THR A 84 -13.77 9.46 10.65
N ALA A 85 -14.10 8.60 11.60
CA ALA A 85 -15.09 7.54 11.41
C ALA A 85 -16.54 8.07 11.52
N HIS A 86 -16.73 9.28 12.07
CA HIS A 86 -18.02 9.84 12.43
C HIS A 86 -18.45 10.94 11.46
N SER A 87 -19.11 10.58 10.37
CA SER A 87 -19.58 11.53 9.35
C SER A 87 -20.51 12.61 9.91
N HIS A 88 -21.30 12.31 10.93
CA HIS A 88 -22.19 13.27 11.57
C HIS A 88 -21.48 14.45 12.27
N LEU A 89 -20.23 14.24 12.71
CA LEU A 89 -19.43 15.32 13.31
C LEU A 89 -19.03 16.37 12.27
N ILE A 90 -18.97 15.99 11.00
CA ILE A 90 -18.57 16.90 9.90
C ILE A 90 -19.60 18.01 9.72
N GLU A 91 -20.90 17.69 9.83
CA GLU A 91 -21.98 18.67 9.66
C GLU A 91 -22.04 19.67 10.84
N THR A 92 -21.55 19.25 12.01
CA THR A 92 -21.54 20.07 13.24
C THR A 92 -20.25 20.86 13.42
N LEU A 93 -19.26 20.74 12.52
CA LEU A 93 -18.02 21.48 12.62
C LEU A 93 -18.28 22.99 12.54
N PRO A 94 -17.83 23.78 13.55
CA PRO A 94 -18.02 25.23 13.58
C PRO A 94 -17.22 25.93 12.46
N ILE A 95 -16.23 25.24 11.92
CA ILE A 95 -15.31 25.76 10.90
C ILE A 95 -15.06 24.68 9.86
N LYS A 96 -15.13 25.03 8.58
CA LYS A 96 -14.87 24.08 7.48
C LYS A 96 -13.37 23.80 7.35
N PRO A 97 -12.93 22.54 7.51
CA PRO A 97 -11.55 22.16 7.20
C PRO A 97 -11.32 22.21 5.68
N GLN A 98 -10.05 22.25 5.24
CA GLN A 98 -9.70 22.20 3.82
C GLN A 98 -10.12 20.90 3.17
N LEU A 99 -10.04 19.81 3.93
CA LEU A 99 -10.38 18.48 3.44
C LEU A 99 -10.91 17.62 4.57
N VAL A 100 -11.86 16.76 4.24
CA VAL A 100 -12.39 15.73 5.14
C VAL A 100 -12.31 14.37 4.46
N LEU A 101 -11.76 13.40 5.18
CA LEU A 101 -11.73 11.99 4.80
C LEU A 101 -12.53 11.18 5.82
N ILE A 102 -13.36 10.28 5.34
CA ILE A 102 -14.14 9.38 6.19
C ILE A 102 -13.43 8.03 6.26
N LYS A 103 -13.20 7.53 7.47
CA LYS A 103 -12.65 6.18 7.69
C LYS A 103 -13.68 5.12 7.25
N PRO A 104 -13.28 4.04 6.56
CA PRO A 104 -11.91 3.65 6.24
C PRO A 104 -11.30 4.49 5.10
N VAL A 105 -10.12 5.06 5.36
CA VAL A 105 -9.45 5.93 4.39
C VAL A 105 -8.83 5.09 3.27
N ASN A 106 -9.18 5.42 2.04
CA ASN A 106 -8.49 4.89 0.87
C ASN A 106 -7.14 5.60 0.73
N ILE A 107 -6.05 4.82 0.81
CA ILE A 107 -4.67 5.32 0.73
C ILE A 107 -4.43 6.09 -0.56
N GLU A 108 -4.97 5.62 -1.68
CA GLU A 108 -4.85 6.27 -2.99
C GLU A 108 -5.50 7.66 -2.97
N GLN A 109 -6.68 7.78 -2.38
CA GLN A 109 -7.35 9.09 -2.22
C GLN A 109 -6.53 10.02 -1.34
N MET A 110 -6.05 9.53 -0.19
CA MET A 110 -5.26 10.34 0.74
C MET A 110 -3.96 10.82 0.10
N THR A 111 -3.21 9.96 -0.55
CA THR A 111 -1.95 10.32 -1.21
C THR A 111 -2.18 11.35 -2.31
N ASN A 112 -3.20 11.15 -3.15
CA ASN A 112 -3.58 12.11 -4.19
C ASN A 112 -3.93 13.48 -3.62
N LEU A 113 -4.61 13.51 -2.48
CA LEU A 113 -5.05 14.74 -1.85
C LEU A 113 -3.91 15.50 -1.17
N VAL A 114 -3.03 14.79 -0.44
CA VAL A 114 -1.84 15.38 0.18
C VAL A 114 -0.93 16.01 -0.88
N LEU A 115 -0.70 15.32 -2.00
CA LEU A 115 0.13 15.84 -3.10
C LEU A 115 -0.50 17.07 -3.81
N ARG A 116 -1.83 17.23 -3.77
CA ARG A 116 -2.53 18.41 -4.31
C ARG A 116 -2.49 19.60 -3.36
N ILE A 117 -2.56 19.36 -2.04
CA ILE A 117 -2.55 20.44 -1.02
C ILE A 117 -1.16 21.04 -0.90
N CYS A 118 -0.12 20.25 -1.05
CA CYS A 118 1.26 20.70 -1.04
C CYS A 118 1.99 20.23 -2.31
N PRO A 119 1.96 21.04 -3.37
CA PRO A 119 2.79 20.81 -4.54
C PRO A 119 4.25 21.07 -4.16
N THR A 120 4.91 20.08 -3.57
CA THR A 120 6.37 20.07 -3.53
C THR A 120 6.85 19.75 -4.94
N GLU A 121 7.91 20.45 -5.40
CA GLU A 121 8.65 20.09 -6.63
C GLU A 121 9.27 18.70 -6.45
N LYS A 122 8.44 17.65 -6.42
CA LYS A 122 8.91 16.29 -6.32
C LYS A 122 9.03 15.69 -7.70
N SER A 123 10.20 15.16 -7.92
CA SER A 123 10.48 14.29 -9.06
C SER A 123 9.40 13.20 -9.17
N ILE A 124 9.11 12.78 -10.39
CA ILE A 124 8.20 11.67 -10.74
C ILE A 124 8.51 10.40 -9.93
N ASP A 125 9.77 10.25 -9.49
CA ASP A 125 10.26 9.13 -8.65
C ASP A 125 9.70 9.09 -7.22
N SER A 126 9.06 10.16 -6.76
CA SER A 126 8.45 10.22 -5.42
C SER A 126 6.95 9.87 -5.39
N LEU A 127 6.34 9.61 -6.54
CA LEU A 127 4.94 9.17 -6.60
C LEU A 127 4.80 7.74 -6.08
N PRO A 128 3.72 7.42 -5.34
CA PRO A 128 3.51 6.07 -4.83
C PRO A 128 3.08 5.06 -5.91
N TRP A 129 2.76 5.53 -7.11
CA TRP A 129 2.32 4.69 -8.22
C TRP A 129 3.32 4.66 -9.37
N ASP A 130 3.25 3.58 -10.13
CA ASP A 130 3.93 3.44 -11.41
C ASP A 130 3.24 4.31 -12.47
N VAL A 131 3.97 5.26 -13.04
CA VAL A 131 3.42 6.26 -13.99
C VAL A 131 2.85 5.61 -15.25
N LEU A 132 3.39 4.44 -15.64
CA LEU A 132 2.91 3.73 -16.81
C LEU A 132 1.57 3.06 -16.57
N THR A 133 1.43 2.31 -15.47
CA THR A 133 0.29 1.40 -15.25
C THR A 133 -0.76 1.95 -14.31
N GLY A 134 -0.43 2.99 -13.52
CA GLY A 134 -1.32 3.56 -12.51
C GLY A 134 -1.65 2.62 -11.35
N VAL A 135 -0.91 1.51 -11.18
CA VAL A 135 -0.88 0.74 -9.94
C VAL A 135 0.24 1.24 -9.05
N TYR A 136 0.34 0.79 -7.81
CA TYR A 136 1.42 1.22 -6.93
C TYR A 136 2.79 0.86 -7.49
N ASN A 137 3.83 1.59 -7.06
CA ASN A 137 5.21 1.27 -7.39
C ASN A 137 5.83 0.31 -6.36
N ARG A 138 7.08 -0.12 -6.61
CA ARG A 138 7.84 -0.99 -5.72
C ARG A 138 7.99 -0.41 -4.30
N SER A 139 8.31 0.87 -4.17
CA SER A 139 8.55 1.50 -2.87
C SER A 139 7.30 1.49 -1.99
N PHE A 140 6.15 1.80 -2.56
CA PHE A 140 4.87 1.73 -1.85
C PHE A 140 4.53 0.30 -1.45
N PHE A 141 4.76 -0.68 -2.35
CA PHE A 141 4.50 -2.08 -2.04
C PHE A 141 5.33 -2.59 -0.86
N MET A 142 6.63 -2.26 -0.83
CA MET A 142 7.53 -2.64 0.27
C MET A 142 7.05 -2.11 1.62
N ALA A 143 6.59 -0.88 1.65
CA ALA A 143 6.09 -0.27 2.86
C ALA A 143 4.74 -0.88 3.32
N ARG A 144 3.83 -1.18 2.39
CA ARG A 144 2.59 -1.91 2.71
C ARG A 144 2.87 -3.31 3.23
N LEU A 145 3.85 -3.98 2.64
CA LEU A 145 4.27 -5.31 3.07
C LEU A 145 4.89 -5.28 4.47
N ALA A 146 5.72 -4.26 4.78
CA ALA A 146 6.27 -4.07 6.11
C ALA A 146 5.15 -3.85 7.15
N TYR A 147 4.17 -3.03 6.84
CA TYR A 147 3.01 -2.82 7.68
C TYR A 147 2.21 -4.12 7.92
N ALA A 148 1.93 -4.90 6.86
CA ALA A 148 1.22 -6.16 6.98
C ALA A 148 1.98 -7.16 7.86
N LEU A 149 3.32 -7.21 7.76
CA LEU A 149 4.17 -8.06 8.58
C LEU A 149 4.13 -7.66 10.06
N GLU A 150 4.24 -6.36 10.36
CA GLU A 150 4.11 -5.86 11.74
C GLU A 150 2.74 -6.17 12.33
N ARG A 151 1.67 -5.99 11.57
CA ARG A 151 0.31 -6.29 12.00
C ARG A 151 0.12 -7.76 12.35
N VAL A 152 0.69 -8.67 11.57
CA VAL A 152 0.65 -10.12 11.87
C VAL A 152 1.37 -10.43 13.17
N LYS A 153 2.54 -9.85 13.41
CA LYS A 153 3.30 -10.02 14.65
C LYS A 153 2.56 -9.50 15.89
N GLN A 154 1.77 -8.43 15.74
CA GLN A 154 1.00 -7.87 16.85
C GLN A 154 -0.28 -8.62 17.16
N LEU A 155 -1.01 -9.07 16.15
CA LEU A 155 -2.34 -9.67 16.30
C LEU A 155 -2.33 -11.20 16.41
N HIS A 156 -1.20 -11.87 16.16
CA HIS A 156 -0.99 -13.33 16.27
C HIS A 156 -2.00 -14.23 15.54
N GLN A 157 -2.95 -13.69 14.81
CA GLN A 157 -4.03 -14.44 14.14
C GLN A 157 -4.24 -14.07 12.69
N SER A 158 -3.76 -12.94 12.24
CA SER A 158 -3.90 -12.52 10.84
C SER A 158 -2.78 -13.13 10.00
N LYS A 159 -3.14 -13.48 8.78
CA LYS A 159 -2.20 -13.92 7.73
C LYS A 159 -2.39 -13.08 6.51
N PHE A 160 -1.35 -12.94 5.72
CA PHE A 160 -1.43 -12.31 4.43
C PHE A 160 -0.73 -13.14 3.37
N VAL A 161 -0.92 -12.81 2.12
CA VAL A 161 -0.33 -13.52 0.99
C VAL A 161 0.30 -12.53 0.03
N VAL A 162 1.49 -12.86 -0.45
CA VAL A 162 2.16 -12.16 -1.53
C VAL A 162 2.10 -12.99 -2.79
N LEU A 163 1.61 -12.40 -3.88
CA LEU A 163 1.63 -13.00 -5.20
C LEU A 163 2.58 -12.20 -6.08
N TYR A 164 3.48 -12.89 -6.77
CA TYR A 164 4.25 -12.33 -7.87
C TYR A 164 3.68 -12.81 -9.19
N LEU A 165 3.28 -11.87 -10.04
CA LEU A 165 2.77 -12.11 -11.38
C LEU A 165 3.79 -11.61 -12.40
N ASP A 166 4.23 -12.49 -13.28
CA ASP A 166 5.07 -12.17 -14.43
C ASP A 166 4.25 -12.37 -15.71
N LEU A 167 4.17 -11.34 -16.53
CA LEU A 167 3.42 -11.39 -17.78
C LEU A 167 4.15 -12.12 -18.89
N GLY A 168 5.43 -12.45 -18.69
CA GLY A 168 6.31 -13.20 -19.53
C GLY A 168 6.29 -12.76 -21.00
N HIS A 169 7.41 -12.27 -21.55
CA HIS A 169 7.58 -11.95 -22.97
C HIS A 169 7.59 -10.46 -23.35
N SER A 170 7.74 -9.53 -22.39
CA SER A 170 7.89 -8.11 -22.73
C SER A 170 8.96 -7.86 -23.80
N ASN A 171 10.08 -8.57 -23.74
CA ASN A 171 11.14 -8.46 -24.74
C ASN A 171 10.68 -8.93 -26.12
N LYS A 172 9.90 -10.03 -26.18
CA LYS A 172 9.39 -10.56 -27.44
C LYS A 172 8.29 -9.66 -28.01
N ILE A 173 7.42 -9.13 -27.16
CA ILE A 173 6.40 -8.15 -27.54
C ILE A 173 7.06 -6.88 -28.05
N ASN A 174 8.07 -6.36 -27.35
CA ASN A 174 8.82 -5.18 -27.80
C ASN A 174 9.48 -5.39 -29.15
N PHE A 175 10.06 -6.56 -29.37
CA PHE A 175 10.73 -6.88 -30.64
C PHE A 175 9.75 -6.98 -31.81
N LEU A 176 8.59 -7.60 -31.60
CA LEU A 176 7.62 -7.86 -32.69
C LEU A 176 6.68 -6.68 -32.96
N PHE A 177 6.25 -5.97 -31.90
CA PHE A 177 5.17 -4.96 -31.96
C PHE A 177 5.60 -3.57 -31.50
N GLY A 178 6.81 -3.44 -30.98
CA GLY A 178 7.34 -2.17 -30.49
C GLY A 178 6.98 -1.83 -29.05
N ALA A 179 7.67 -0.82 -28.51
CA ALA A 179 7.59 -0.44 -27.12
C ALA A 179 6.20 0.10 -26.71
N GLU A 180 5.54 0.86 -27.60
CA GLU A 180 4.21 1.44 -27.31
C GLU A 180 3.14 0.35 -27.16
N TYR A 181 3.21 -0.68 -27.97
CA TYR A 181 2.31 -1.82 -27.84
C TYR A 181 2.50 -2.54 -26.49
N ASN A 182 3.77 -2.78 -26.09
CA ASN A 182 4.07 -3.38 -24.80
C ASN A 182 3.58 -2.53 -23.63
N LYS A 183 3.76 -1.20 -23.68
CA LYS A 183 3.22 -0.27 -22.68
C LYS A 183 1.70 -0.41 -22.54
N ARG A 184 0.98 -0.55 -23.64
CA ARG A 184 -0.46 -0.78 -23.64
C ARG A 184 -0.82 -2.10 -22.98
N VAL A 185 -0.11 -3.20 -23.32
CA VAL A 185 -0.32 -4.52 -22.72
C VAL A 185 -0.13 -4.48 -21.19
N LEU A 186 0.90 -3.77 -20.70
CA LEU A 186 1.14 -3.58 -19.26
C LEU A 186 0.01 -2.81 -18.58
N LYS A 187 -0.46 -1.71 -19.18
CA LYS A 187 -1.59 -0.91 -18.66
C LYS A 187 -2.88 -1.75 -18.56
N ASP A 188 -3.24 -2.42 -19.64
CA ASP A 188 -4.47 -3.19 -19.71
C ASP A 188 -4.43 -4.39 -18.75
N SER A 189 -3.26 -5.04 -18.61
CA SER A 189 -3.07 -6.13 -17.64
C SER A 189 -3.21 -5.65 -16.20
N ALA A 190 -2.63 -4.50 -15.86
CA ALA A 190 -2.78 -3.89 -14.54
C ALA A 190 -4.24 -3.55 -14.23
N ALA A 191 -4.93 -2.90 -15.15
CA ALA A 191 -6.35 -2.57 -15.04
C ALA A 191 -7.21 -3.83 -14.87
N LEU A 192 -6.93 -4.88 -15.64
CA LEU A 192 -7.62 -6.16 -15.55
C LEU A 192 -7.44 -6.81 -14.17
N VAL A 193 -6.22 -6.83 -13.63
CA VAL A 193 -5.94 -7.38 -12.31
C VAL A 193 -6.68 -6.59 -11.23
N LYS A 194 -6.68 -5.25 -11.29
CA LYS A 194 -7.45 -4.40 -10.37
C LYS A 194 -8.93 -4.80 -10.28
N THR A 195 -9.56 -5.22 -11.38
CA THR A 195 -10.99 -5.65 -11.37
C THR A 195 -11.25 -6.95 -10.62
N ILE A 196 -10.21 -7.72 -10.31
CA ILE A 196 -10.31 -9.03 -9.64
C ILE A 196 -10.09 -8.87 -8.14
N LEU A 197 -9.30 -7.88 -7.74
CA LEU A 197 -8.87 -7.63 -6.38
C LEU A 197 -9.93 -6.86 -5.59
N ARG A 198 -9.91 -7.03 -4.27
CA ARG A 198 -10.73 -6.25 -3.34
C ARG A 198 -10.12 -4.85 -3.16
N PRO A 199 -10.90 -3.86 -2.71
CA PRO A 199 -10.36 -2.52 -2.38
C PRO A 199 -9.25 -2.54 -1.31
N THR A 200 -9.23 -3.57 -0.45
CA THR A 200 -8.21 -3.77 0.60
C THR A 200 -6.93 -4.41 0.07
N ASP A 201 -7.00 -5.10 -1.08
CA ASP A 201 -5.83 -5.74 -1.68
C ASP A 201 -4.96 -4.68 -2.38
N THR A 202 -3.66 -4.88 -2.35
CA THR A 202 -2.70 -3.97 -2.96
C THR A 202 -2.09 -4.60 -4.21
N ILE A 203 -2.07 -3.89 -5.34
CA ILE A 203 -1.32 -4.27 -6.53
C ILE A 203 -0.27 -3.23 -6.84
N ALA A 204 0.96 -3.68 -7.12
CA ALA A 204 2.07 -2.83 -7.51
C ALA A 204 2.83 -3.40 -8.71
N ARG A 205 3.51 -2.53 -9.45
CA ARG A 205 4.49 -2.92 -10.46
C ARG A 205 5.89 -2.81 -9.86
N LEU A 206 6.62 -3.93 -9.87
CA LEU A 206 7.97 -3.99 -9.30
C LEU A 206 9.06 -3.56 -10.30
N GLY A 207 8.73 -3.57 -11.57
CA GLY A 207 9.60 -3.24 -12.70
C GLY A 207 9.40 -4.19 -13.86
N GLY A 208 9.77 -3.79 -15.07
CA GLY A 208 9.58 -4.61 -16.26
C GLY A 208 8.13 -5.05 -16.45
N ASP A 209 7.92 -6.35 -16.50
CA ASP A 209 6.62 -7.04 -16.61
C ASP A 209 6.20 -7.79 -15.33
N VAL A 210 6.84 -7.47 -14.19
CA VAL A 210 6.57 -8.10 -12.90
C VAL A 210 5.66 -7.22 -12.05
N PHE A 211 4.56 -7.80 -11.58
CA PHE A 211 3.62 -7.21 -10.64
C PHE A 211 3.63 -7.98 -9.32
N ALA A 212 3.45 -7.29 -8.22
CA ALA A 212 3.22 -7.89 -6.91
C ALA A 212 1.81 -7.56 -6.42
N ILE A 213 1.19 -8.52 -5.74
CA ILE A 213 -0.13 -8.36 -5.15
C ILE A 213 -0.04 -8.78 -3.69
N LEU A 214 -0.51 -7.93 -2.78
CA LEU A 214 -0.66 -8.21 -1.37
C LEU A 214 -2.13 -8.43 -1.06
N ILE A 215 -2.47 -9.59 -0.53
CA ILE A 215 -3.82 -9.96 -0.07
C ILE A 215 -3.77 -10.04 1.44
N GLU A 216 -4.47 -9.13 2.11
CA GLU A 216 -4.53 -9.05 3.56
C GLU A 216 -5.74 -9.81 4.12
N ASP A 217 -5.76 -10.02 5.44
CA ASP A 217 -6.87 -10.65 6.19
C ASP A 217 -7.30 -12.02 5.61
N VAL A 218 -6.31 -12.88 5.45
CA VAL A 218 -6.52 -14.23 4.92
C VAL A 218 -6.92 -15.18 6.04
N SER A 219 -8.22 -15.49 6.12
CA SER A 219 -8.77 -16.46 7.07
C SER A 219 -8.69 -17.92 6.59
N ASN A 220 -8.55 -18.13 5.28
CA ASN A 220 -8.53 -19.46 4.66
C ASN A 220 -7.45 -19.53 3.58
N HIS A 221 -6.65 -20.61 3.59
CA HIS A 221 -5.58 -20.84 2.63
C HIS A 221 -6.04 -21.01 1.17
N ASP A 222 -7.28 -21.42 0.95
CA ASP A 222 -7.80 -21.67 -0.41
C ASP A 222 -8.14 -20.38 -1.14
N THR A 223 -8.58 -19.35 -0.43
CA THR A 223 -8.98 -18.07 -1.02
C THR A 223 -7.87 -17.39 -1.84
N PRO A 224 -6.62 -17.26 -1.36
CA PRO A 224 -5.53 -16.68 -2.14
C PRO A 224 -5.16 -17.49 -3.38
N ILE A 225 -5.23 -18.81 -3.29
CA ILE A 225 -4.98 -19.70 -4.43
C ILE A 225 -6.03 -19.51 -5.52
N LEU A 226 -7.29 -19.34 -5.12
CA LEU A 226 -8.38 -19.00 -6.04
C LEU A 226 -8.19 -17.64 -6.69
N VAL A 227 -7.78 -16.63 -5.92
CA VAL A 227 -7.46 -15.29 -6.45
C VAL A 227 -6.32 -15.38 -7.45
N ALA A 228 -5.21 -16.05 -7.09
CA ALA A 228 -4.06 -16.25 -7.97
C ALA A 228 -4.47 -16.97 -9.28
N SER A 229 -5.26 -18.03 -9.20
CA SER A 229 -5.78 -18.75 -10.37
C SER A 229 -6.69 -17.88 -11.24
N ARG A 230 -7.52 -17.04 -10.63
CA ARG A 230 -8.35 -16.06 -11.36
C ARG A 230 -7.50 -15.04 -12.09
N VAL A 231 -6.55 -14.43 -11.40
CA VAL A 231 -5.61 -13.43 -11.96
C VAL A 231 -4.90 -14.05 -13.15
N GLN A 232 -4.27 -15.21 -12.94
CA GLN A 232 -3.55 -15.91 -13.99
C GLN A 232 -4.43 -16.24 -15.21
N SER A 233 -5.60 -16.83 -14.97
CA SER A 233 -6.51 -17.22 -16.04
C SER A 233 -7.03 -16.03 -16.85
N ARG A 234 -7.39 -14.92 -16.18
CA ARG A 234 -7.88 -13.71 -16.84
C ARG A 234 -6.79 -13.02 -17.64
N VAL A 235 -5.60 -12.86 -17.07
CA VAL A 235 -4.44 -12.28 -17.75
C VAL A 235 -4.05 -13.14 -18.96
N ARG A 236 -3.95 -14.46 -18.79
CA ARG A 236 -3.66 -15.37 -19.89
C ARG A 236 -4.69 -15.29 -21.02
N LYS A 237 -5.99 -15.21 -20.69
CA LYS A 237 -7.05 -15.05 -21.70
C LYS A 237 -6.95 -13.72 -22.44
N TYR A 238 -6.61 -12.65 -21.73
CA TYR A 238 -6.38 -11.34 -22.35
C TYR A 238 -5.19 -11.40 -23.31
N LEU A 239 -4.05 -11.89 -22.86
CA LEU A 239 -2.83 -12.00 -23.67
C LEU A 239 -3.01 -12.91 -24.90
N ALA A 240 -3.72 -14.02 -24.75
CA ALA A 240 -4.02 -14.94 -25.86
C ALA A 240 -4.95 -14.35 -26.92
N LYS A 241 -5.76 -13.34 -26.57
CA LYS A 241 -6.62 -12.61 -27.52
C LYS A 241 -5.84 -11.57 -28.34
N LEU A 242 -4.75 -11.04 -27.76
CA LEU A 242 -3.95 -10.04 -28.46
C LEU A 242 -3.15 -10.65 -29.60
N GLU A 243 -2.60 -11.84 -29.38
CA GLU A 243 -1.78 -12.53 -30.37
C GLU A 243 -1.88 -14.05 -30.22
N SER A 244 -2.51 -14.70 -31.19
CA SER A 244 -2.69 -16.17 -31.19
C SER A 244 -1.37 -16.93 -31.37
N GLU A 245 -0.35 -16.32 -31.98
CA GLU A 245 0.96 -16.92 -32.24
C GLU A 245 1.97 -16.72 -31.10
N LEU A 246 1.75 -15.70 -30.25
CA LEU A 246 2.54 -15.51 -29.05
C LEU A 246 2.03 -16.47 -27.97
N GLN A 247 2.77 -17.52 -27.69
CA GLN A 247 2.53 -18.38 -26.51
C GLN A 247 2.85 -17.61 -25.23
N VAL A 248 2.08 -16.55 -24.95
CA VAL A 248 2.27 -15.70 -23.78
C VAL A 248 1.83 -16.43 -22.53
N ARG A 249 2.66 -16.38 -21.51
CA ARG A 249 2.44 -17.05 -20.23
C ARG A 249 2.28 -16.00 -19.14
N ALA A 250 1.32 -16.21 -18.28
CA ALA A 250 1.24 -15.52 -16.99
C ALA A 250 1.70 -16.50 -15.91
N ASN A 251 2.87 -16.25 -15.32
CA ASN A 251 3.41 -17.08 -14.25
C ASN A 251 3.12 -16.43 -12.92
N VAL A 252 2.76 -17.22 -11.90
CA VAL A 252 2.42 -16.70 -10.56
C VAL A 252 3.20 -17.48 -9.50
N GLY A 253 4.00 -16.76 -8.72
CA GLY A 253 4.57 -17.23 -7.47
C GLY A 253 3.70 -16.77 -6.30
N ILE A 254 3.50 -17.63 -5.30
CA ILE A 254 2.66 -17.37 -4.13
C ILE A 254 3.46 -17.63 -2.88
N VAL A 255 3.47 -16.69 -1.95
CA VAL A 255 4.03 -16.85 -0.60
C VAL A 255 2.92 -16.63 0.42
N LEU A 256 2.72 -17.62 1.27
CA LEU A 256 1.81 -17.54 2.41
C LEU A 256 2.60 -17.04 3.61
N CYS A 257 2.25 -15.85 4.11
CA CYS A 257 3.00 -15.17 5.15
C CYS A 257 2.25 -15.17 6.47
N GLY A 258 2.98 -15.44 7.55
CA GLY A 258 2.54 -15.42 8.94
C GLY A 258 3.65 -14.87 9.84
N GLU A 259 3.59 -15.23 11.13
CA GLU A 259 4.54 -14.78 12.15
C GLU A 259 5.98 -15.32 11.95
N GLU A 260 6.14 -16.34 11.12
CA GLU A 260 7.41 -17.00 10.83
C GLU A 260 8.40 -16.12 10.04
N TYR A 261 7.95 -15.01 9.48
CA TYR A 261 8.81 -14.12 8.71
C TYR A 261 9.42 -13.02 9.57
N ASP A 262 10.73 -12.87 9.50
CA ASP A 262 11.46 -11.85 10.25
C ASP A 262 11.57 -10.53 9.48
N SER A 263 11.61 -10.57 8.15
CA SER A 263 11.83 -9.40 7.32
C SER A 263 11.04 -9.43 6.01
N VAL A 264 10.80 -8.25 5.47
CA VAL A 264 10.15 -8.05 4.17
C VAL A 264 11.01 -8.61 3.04
N GLU A 265 12.34 -8.48 3.18
CA GLU A 265 13.32 -8.95 2.20
C GLU A 265 13.22 -10.46 2.01
N ASN A 266 13.04 -11.22 3.09
CA ASN A 266 12.86 -12.67 3.02
C ASN A 266 11.58 -13.04 2.26
N ILE A 267 10.47 -12.35 2.53
CA ILE A 267 9.20 -12.57 1.82
C ILE A 267 9.35 -12.29 0.31
N MET A 268 10.01 -11.17 -0.03
CA MET A 268 10.24 -10.79 -1.41
C MET A 268 11.14 -11.79 -2.14
N HIS A 269 12.17 -12.28 -1.46
CA HIS A 269 13.08 -13.29 -2.00
C HIS A 269 12.35 -14.61 -2.29
N GLU A 270 11.57 -15.11 -1.34
CA GLU A 270 10.76 -16.33 -1.53
C GLU A 270 9.70 -16.16 -2.62
N ALA A 271 9.11 -14.99 -2.77
CA ALA A 271 8.18 -14.70 -3.85
C ALA A 271 8.85 -14.73 -5.24
N GLU A 272 10.10 -14.27 -5.32
CA GLU A 272 10.91 -14.32 -6.54
C GLU A 272 11.34 -15.76 -6.86
N GLU A 273 11.71 -16.54 -5.85
CA GLU A 273 12.01 -17.97 -6.03
C GLU A 273 10.76 -18.74 -6.50
N ALA A 274 9.60 -18.53 -5.87
CA ALA A 274 8.34 -19.14 -6.27
C ALA A 274 8.00 -18.81 -7.72
N LEU A 275 8.19 -17.55 -8.13
CA LEU A 275 7.98 -17.11 -9.50
C LEU A 275 8.97 -17.77 -10.47
N THR A 276 10.23 -17.92 -10.08
CA THR A 276 11.26 -18.58 -10.87
C THR A 276 10.93 -20.05 -11.10
N LEU A 277 10.45 -20.75 -10.08
CA LEU A 277 9.98 -22.13 -10.18
C LEU A 277 8.74 -22.23 -11.09
N ALA A 278 7.80 -21.27 -10.98
CA ALA A 278 6.63 -21.22 -11.86
C ALA A 278 7.02 -21.02 -13.34
N LYS A 279 8.06 -20.24 -13.62
CA LYS A 279 8.61 -20.04 -14.98
C LYS A 279 9.26 -21.32 -15.55
N ALA A 280 9.92 -22.10 -14.68
CA ALA A 280 10.61 -23.32 -15.09
C ALA A 280 9.62 -24.47 -15.38
N ASP A 281 8.52 -24.54 -14.68
CA ASP A 281 7.51 -25.60 -14.85
C ASP A 281 6.51 -25.22 -15.97
N ARG A 282 6.70 -25.83 -17.15
CA ARG A 282 5.82 -25.58 -18.29
C ARG A 282 4.36 -26.06 -18.10
N LYS A 283 4.09 -26.93 -17.11
CA LYS A 283 2.76 -27.51 -16.84
C LYS A 283 2.07 -26.78 -15.69
N LYS A 284 2.82 -26.37 -14.67
CA LYS A 284 2.31 -25.69 -13.47
C LYS A 284 2.85 -24.28 -13.42
N MET A 285 2.18 -23.36 -14.09
CA MET A 285 2.53 -21.94 -14.12
C MET A 285 2.16 -21.20 -12.81
N LEU A 286 1.76 -21.92 -11.77
CA LEU A 286 1.43 -21.43 -10.45
C LEU A 286 2.19 -22.26 -9.43
N GLN A 287 3.03 -21.62 -8.62
CA GLN A 287 3.82 -22.25 -7.58
C GLN A 287 3.53 -21.61 -6.23
N ILE A 288 3.35 -22.43 -5.21
CA ILE A 288 3.11 -21.99 -3.84
C ILE A 288 4.36 -22.27 -3.04
N PHE A 289 4.94 -21.23 -2.47
CA PHE A 289 6.00 -21.33 -1.49
C PHE A 289 5.36 -21.33 -0.09
N ARG A 290 5.67 -22.30 0.71
CA ARG A 290 5.34 -22.33 2.14
C ARG A 290 6.66 -22.30 2.88
N SER A 291 6.88 -21.31 3.72
CA SER A 291 7.98 -21.36 4.67
C SER A 291 7.90 -22.69 5.42
N LYS A 292 9.00 -23.42 5.45
CA LYS A 292 9.10 -24.57 6.35
C LYS A 292 8.94 -24.04 7.76
N PRO A 293 8.13 -24.69 8.64
CA PRO A 293 8.22 -24.40 10.06
C PRO A 293 9.71 -24.52 10.41
N ILE A 294 10.24 -23.58 11.15
CA ILE A 294 11.58 -23.65 11.73
C ILE A 294 11.52 -24.93 12.54
N ASP A 295 12.09 -26.02 11.99
CA ASP A 295 12.34 -27.24 12.76
C ASP A 295 13.19 -26.77 13.93
N THR A 296 12.56 -26.70 15.08
CA THR A 296 13.25 -26.64 16.35
C THR A 296 14.02 -27.95 16.44
N MET A 297 15.19 -27.96 15.83
CA MET A 297 16.22 -28.94 16.10
C MET A 297 16.65 -28.75 17.55
N ALA A 298 15.76 -29.11 18.45
CA ALA A 298 16.13 -29.44 19.81
C ALA A 298 16.71 -30.84 19.79
N SER A 299 18.03 -30.87 19.65
CA SER A 299 18.87 -31.81 20.39
C SER A 299 18.12 -32.49 21.55
N ILE A 300 17.89 -33.78 21.45
CA ILE A 300 18.08 -34.72 22.55
C ILE A 300 18.74 -35.94 21.97
N GLN A 301 20.07 -35.94 22.05
CA GLN A 301 20.84 -37.15 22.26
C GLN A 301 20.47 -37.68 23.64
N ARG A 302 19.92 -38.88 23.67
CA ARG A 302 20.36 -39.97 24.53
C ARG A 302 19.56 -41.24 24.28
#